data_d94ac9c5714d8b9050ce7b126c3e91b7
#
_entry.id   d94ac9c5714d8b9050ce7b126c3e91b7
#
_cell.length_a   1.000
_cell.length_b   1.000
_cell.length_c   1.000
_cell.angle_alpha   90.00
_cell.angle_beta   90.00
_cell.angle_gamma   90.00
#
_symmetry.space_group_name_H-M   'P 1'
#
loop_
_entity.id
_entity.type
_entity.pdbx_description
1 polymer ?
#
loop_
_entity_poly.entity_id
_entity_poly.type
_entity_poly.pdbx_seq_one_letter_code
_entity_poly.pdbx_strand_id
1 'polypeptide(L)'
;MVTGPRFSMPATKSQFIPQKSIQVFLDGFCFYTPQHWEFIPFKNLPTDTQGFLEETFKKYFGNQPPSIIHFEHPALFVPQALFENSKKEDYYTHYNTLAEAFELNVLDTEDKTLKVVAPIASKWKSFFKKMHANIDIINYQNLLYNLVQSHSKTQTSKQLFVHLQNGAFDLFLFDGANLLFNNRFAQNNVDTFLYFLFYVVETLKLDQDAFDLYFLGKYDSYNAYYDGVSNFHNNLQYLFVDDQKNTTPAPAPFFCSH
;
A
#
# COMPACT_ATOMS: atom_id res chain seq x y z
N MET A 1 28.27 12.53 -13.42
CA MET A 1 26.95 12.94 -12.90
C MET A 1 25.96 12.88 -14.04
N VAL A 2 25.17 11.81 -14.13
CA VAL A 2 24.10 11.71 -15.12
C VAL A 2 22.82 12.10 -14.38
N THR A 3 22.36 13.32 -14.58
CA THR A 3 21.04 13.76 -14.15
C THR A 3 20.03 13.20 -15.13
N GLY A 4 19.44 12.03 -14.79
CA GLY A 4 18.30 11.50 -15.53
C GLY A 4 17.08 12.44 -15.42
N PRO A 5 16.17 12.43 -16.39
CA PRO A 5 15.02 13.31 -16.39
C PRO A 5 14.11 13.00 -15.19
N ARG A 6 13.92 14.00 -14.32
CA ARG A 6 12.93 13.97 -13.26
C ARG A 6 11.56 14.14 -13.91
N PHE A 7 10.82 13.04 -14.05
CA PHE A 7 9.40 13.13 -14.39
C PHE A 7 8.60 13.36 -13.10
N SER A 8 8.36 14.63 -12.76
CA SER A 8 7.25 14.96 -11.90
C SER A 8 5.97 14.72 -12.71
N MET A 9 5.17 13.75 -12.31
CA MET A 9 3.80 13.67 -12.83
C MET A 9 3.10 14.99 -12.49
N PRO A 10 2.35 15.59 -13.45
CA PRO A 10 1.48 16.70 -13.10
C PRO A 10 0.59 16.24 -11.95
N ALA A 11 0.37 17.12 -10.97
CA ALA A 11 -0.47 16.89 -9.81
C ALA A 11 -1.96 16.74 -10.21
N THR A 12 -2.27 15.77 -11.03
CA THR A 12 -3.60 15.19 -11.11
C THR A 12 -3.79 14.49 -9.77
N LYS A 13 -4.50 15.15 -8.84
CA LYS A 13 -4.95 14.55 -7.58
C LYS A 13 -5.44 13.17 -7.94
N SER A 14 -4.71 12.12 -7.53
CA SER A 14 -5.11 10.76 -7.83
C SER A 14 -6.48 10.57 -7.18
N GLN A 15 -7.51 10.34 -7.99
CA GLN A 15 -8.87 10.07 -7.50
C GLN A 15 -8.93 8.84 -6.59
N PHE A 16 -7.84 8.05 -6.56
CA PHE A 16 -7.73 6.82 -5.81
C PHE A 16 -7.29 7.01 -4.36
N ILE A 17 -6.58 8.11 -4.04
CA ILE A 17 -6.10 8.36 -2.68
C ILE A 17 -7.11 9.20 -1.91
N PRO A 18 -7.69 8.67 -0.82
CA PRO A 18 -8.61 9.43 0.01
C PRO A 18 -7.97 10.69 0.58
N GLN A 19 -8.68 11.82 0.47
CA GLN A 19 -8.22 13.10 1.03
C GLN A 19 -8.17 13.11 2.56
N LYS A 20 -8.98 12.25 3.20
CA LYS A 20 -9.02 12.07 4.65
C LYS A 20 -9.08 10.58 4.94
N SER A 21 -8.19 10.09 5.79
CA SER A 21 -8.16 8.67 6.11
C SER A 21 -7.73 8.39 7.53
N ILE A 22 -8.18 7.25 8.05
CA ILE A 22 -7.57 6.55 9.18
C ILE A 22 -6.88 5.32 8.62
N GLN A 23 -5.57 5.28 8.78
CA GLN A 23 -4.77 4.14 8.33
C GLN A 23 -4.49 3.24 9.52
N VAL A 24 -4.82 1.97 9.37
CA VAL A 24 -4.72 0.97 10.45
C VAL A 24 -3.53 0.07 10.18
N PHE A 25 -2.52 0.15 11.03
CA PHE A 25 -1.30 -0.66 11.00
C PHE A 25 -1.31 -1.75 12.07
N LEU A 26 -0.33 -2.65 12.05
CA LEU A 26 -0.16 -3.67 13.09
C LEU A 26 0.13 -3.08 14.47
N ASP A 27 0.71 -1.89 14.52
CA ASP A 27 1.23 -1.26 15.75
C ASP A 27 0.57 0.08 16.09
N GLY A 28 -0.37 0.59 15.29
CA GLY A 28 -1.03 1.87 15.55
C GLY A 28 -2.00 2.34 14.48
N PHE A 29 -2.48 3.57 14.69
CA PHE A 29 -3.29 4.31 13.74
C PHE A 29 -2.55 5.54 13.22
N CYS A 30 -2.71 5.86 11.93
CA CYS A 30 -2.39 7.17 11.40
C CYS A 30 -3.68 7.91 11.02
N PHE A 31 -3.90 9.07 11.60
CA PHE A 31 -4.98 9.99 11.24
C PHE A 31 -4.44 10.97 10.21
N TYR A 32 -5.01 10.99 9.02
CA TYR A 32 -4.51 11.79 7.91
C TYR A 32 -5.56 12.77 7.39
N THR A 33 -5.14 14.01 7.22
CA THR A 33 -5.82 15.06 6.47
C THR A 33 -4.78 15.79 5.60
N PRO A 34 -5.17 16.57 4.57
CA PRO A 34 -4.20 17.31 3.75
C PRO A 34 -3.33 18.31 4.53
N GLN A 35 -3.78 18.77 5.69
CA GLN A 35 -3.09 19.76 6.51
C GLN A 35 -2.29 19.15 7.66
N HIS A 36 -2.62 17.91 8.06
CA HIS A 36 -2.06 17.31 9.24
C HIS A 36 -2.17 15.79 9.21
N TRP A 37 -1.15 15.12 9.77
CA TRP A 37 -1.19 13.70 10.06
C TRP A 37 -0.61 13.42 11.44
N GLU A 38 -1.10 12.39 12.10
CA GLU A 38 -0.65 11.96 13.42
C GLU A 38 -0.67 10.45 13.51
N PHE A 39 0.49 9.84 13.86
CA PHE A 39 0.57 8.42 14.16
C PHE A 39 0.46 8.17 15.65
N ILE A 40 -0.46 7.31 16.06
CA ILE A 40 -0.72 6.93 17.44
C ILE A 40 -0.45 5.43 17.61
N PRO A 41 0.68 5.05 18.25
CA PRO A 41 0.99 3.65 18.53
C PRO A 41 -0.06 3.02 19.46
N PHE A 42 -0.39 1.74 19.25
CA PHE A 42 -1.35 1.02 20.11
C PHE A 42 -0.93 1.00 21.57
N LYS A 43 0.38 0.96 21.87
CA LYS A 43 0.91 1.03 23.24
C LYS A 43 0.61 2.35 23.96
N ASN A 44 0.30 3.41 23.22
CA ASN A 44 -0.01 4.73 23.75
C ASN A 44 -1.53 4.99 23.86
N LEU A 45 -2.37 4.03 23.45
CA LEU A 45 -3.80 4.17 23.58
C LEU A 45 -4.23 4.13 25.04
N PRO A 46 -5.14 5.03 25.47
CA PRO A 46 -5.67 4.99 26.83
C PRO A 46 -6.56 3.76 27.07
N THR A 47 -6.86 3.49 28.33
CA THR A 47 -7.76 2.38 28.73
C THR A 47 -9.12 2.50 28.06
N ASP A 48 -9.69 3.71 27.98
CA ASP A 48 -10.86 4.00 27.18
C ASP A 48 -10.45 4.32 25.73
N THR A 49 -10.01 3.29 25.03
CA THR A 49 -9.64 3.39 23.62
C THR A 49 -10.80 3.86 22.74
N GLN A 50 -12.04 3.44 23.05
CA GLN A 50 -13.19 3.82 22.25
C GLN A 50 -13.48 5.31 22.33
N GLY A 51 -13.61 5.86 23.54
CA GLY A 51 -13.84 7.29 23.73
C GLY A 51 -12.73 8.15 23.12
N PHE A 52 -11.47 7.75 23.32
CA PHE A 52 -10.33 8.41 22.72
C PHE A 52 -10.39 8.45 21.19
N LEU A 53 -10.72 7.34 20.54
CA LEU A 53 -10.84 7.29 19.08
C LEU A 53 -12.03 8.11 18.57
N GLU A 54 -13.16 8.13 19.30
CA GLU A 54 -14.34 8.96 18.97
C GLU A 54 -13.99 10.46 19.04
N GLU A 55 -13.30 10.90 20.09
CA GLU A 55 -12.84 12.28 20.23
C GLU A 55 -11.84 12.65 19.12
N THR A 56 -10.87 11.78 18.85
CA THR A 56 -9.85 11.98 17.83
C THR A 56 -10.49 12.04 16.43
N PHE A 57 -11.45 11.15 16.15
CA PHE A 57 -12.23 11.17 14.92
C PHE A 57 -12.93 12.53 14.74
N LYS A 58 -13.64 12.97 15.78
CA LYS A 58 -14.34 14.26 15.74
C LYS A 58 -13.39 15.45 15.56
N LYS A 59 -12.23 15.41 16.23
CA LYS A 59 -11.17 16.43 16.10
C LYS A 59 -10.66 16.58 14.67
N TYR A 60 -10.34 15.47 13.98
CA TYR A 60 -9.72 15.49 12.65
C TYR A 60 -10.72 15.56 11.50
N PHE A 61 -11.88 14.95 11.63
CA PHE A 61 -12.80 14.75 10.51
C PHE A 61 -14.15 15.46 10.68
N GLY A 62 -14.50 15.87 11.90
CA GLY A 62 -15.80 16.49 12.19
C GLY A 62 -16.95 15.54 11.84
N ASN A 63 -17.86 16.01 10.99
CA ASN A 63 -19.01 15.22 10.53
C ASN A 63 -18.76 14.51 9.18
N GLN A 64 -17.56 14.64 8.60
CA GLN A 64 -17.24 14.00 7.32
C GLN A 64 -16.51 12.69 7.59
N PRO A 65 -17.06 11.53 7.18
CA PRO A 65 -16.37 10.26 7.40
C PRO A 65 -15.08 10.19 6.59
N PRO A 66 -13.96 9.78 7.21
CA PRO A 66 -12.76 9.42 6.48
C PRO A 66 -12.92 8.06 5.82
N SER A 67 -12.05 7.71 4.88
CA SER A 67 -11.85 6.33 4.48
C SER A 67 -10.97 5.61 5.49
N ILE A 68 -11.25 4.34 5.76
CA ILE A 68 -10.40 3.47 6.58
C ILE A 68 -9.51 2.66 5.65
N ILE A 69 -8.18 2.78 5.81
CA ILE A 69 -7.22 2.04 4.99
C ILE A 69 -6.49 1.03 5.88
N HIS A 70 -6.63 -0.24 5.56
CA HIS A 70 -5.99 -1.33 6.30
C HIS A 70 -4.65 -1.71 5.70
N PHE A 71 -3.59 -1.69 6.53
CA PHE A 71 -2.22 -2.11 6.24
C PHE A 71 -1.81 -3.39 6.96
N GLU A 72 -2.66 -3.91 7.84
CA GLU A 72 -2.29 -5.02 8.75
C GLU A 72 -1.90 -6.29 8.00
N HIS A 73 -2.62 -6.61 6.92
CA HIS A 73 -2.43 -7.85 6.16
C HIS A 73 -2.43 -7.62 4.66
N PRO A 74 -1.65 -8.43 3.91
CA PRO A 74 -1.69 -8.39 2.45
C PRO A 74 -3.04 -8.85 1.92
N ALA A 75 -3.40 -8.36 0.74
CA ALA A 75 -4.52 -8.85 -0.03
C ALA A 75 -4.08 -9.97 -0.99
N LEU A 76 -5.06 -10.76 -1.42
CA LEU A 76 -4.91 -11.69 -2.53
C LEU A 76 -5.69 -11.16 -3.74
N PHE A 77 -5.05 -11.11 -4.89
CA PHE A 77 -5.67 -10.73 -6.15
C PHE A 77 -6.08 -11.98 -6.92
N VAL A 78 -7.38 -12.13 -7.18
CA VAL A 78 -7.96 -13.27 -7.88
C VAL A 78 -8.59 -12.78 -9.19
N PRO A 79 -8.26 -13.36 -10.36
CA PRO A 79 -8.92 -13.01 -11.61
C PRO A 79 -10.43 -13.10 -11.49
N GLN A 80 -11.15 -12.06 -11.95
CA GLN A 80 -12.62 -12.00 -11.87
C GLN A 80 -13.30 -13.26 -12.45
N ALA A 81 -12.77 -13.78 -13.55
CA ALA A 81 -13.31 -14.95 -14.22
C ALA A 81 -13.17 -16.26 -13.43
N LEU A 82 -12.27 -16.31 -12.44
CA LEU A 82 -12.00 -17.48 -11.60
C LEU A 82 -12.55 -17.33 -10.17
N PHE A 83 -13.09 -16.15 -9.83
CA PHE A 83 -13.51 -15.87 -8.49
C PHE A 83 -14.91 -16.41 -8.18
N GLU A 84 -15.01 -17.20 -7.12
CA GLU A 84 -16.27 -17.67 -6.53
C GLU A 84 -16.33 -17.19 -5.06
N ASN A 85 -17.33 -16.40 -4.70
CA ASN A 85 -17.42 -15.80 -3.36
C ASN A 85 -17.52 -16.85 -2.23
N SER A 86 -18.10 -18.02 -2.50
CA SER A 86 -18.17 -19.15 -1.57
C SER A 86 -16.80 -19.74 -1.22
N LYS A 87 -15.80 -19.54 -2.07
CA LYS A 87 -14.42 -20.06 -1.94
C LYS A 87 -13.41 -19.01 -1.51
N LYS A 88 -13.84 -17.80 -1.11
CA LYS A 88 -12.93 -16.71 -0.76
C LYS A 88 -11.94 -17.07 0.36
N GLU A 89 -12.37 -17.87 1.33
CA GLU A 89 -11.52 -18.35 2.42
C GLU A 89 -10.48 -19.35 1.91
N ASP A 90 -10.87 -20.28 1.04
CA ASP A 90 -9.95 -21.25 0.44
C ASP A 90 -8.87 -20.54 -0.37
N TYR A 91 -9.24 -19.52 -1.19
CA TYR A 91 -8.25 -18.74 -1.93
C TYR A 91 -7.26 -18.07 -0.99
N TYR A 92 -7.74 -17.38 0.05
CA TYR A 92 -6.86 -16.63 0.94
C TYR A 92 -5.97 -17.54 1.77
N THR A 93 -6.53 -18.59 2.38
CA THR A 93 -5.83 -19.49 3.30
C THR A 93 -4.85 -20.43 2.61
N HIS A 94 -4.95 -20.57 1.29
CA HIS A 94 -3.96 -21.32 0.51
C HIS A 94 -2.56 -20.71 0.59
N TYR A 95 -2.47 -19.38 0.70
CA TYR A 95 -1.20 -18.63 0.72
C TYR A 95 -0.94 -17.92 2.04
N ASN A 96 -1.96 -17.70 2.85
CA ASN A 96 -1.88 -16.89 4.06
C ASN A 96 -2.58 -17.58 5.24
N THR A 97 -2.16 -17.23 6.45
CA THR A 97 -2.89 -17.63 7.66
C THR A 97 -3.94 -16.57 7.98
N LEU A 98 -5.19 -17.00 8.17
CA LEU A 98 -6.28 -16.14 8.64
C LEU A 98 -6.52 -16.41 10.13
N ALA A 99 -6.32 -15.37 10.95
CA ALA A 99 -6.64 -15.47 12.37
C ALA A 99 -8.18 -15.31 12.60
N GLU A 100 -8.73 -15.97 13.61
CA GLU A 100 -10.18 -15.97 13.94
C GLU A 100 -10.78 -14.56 14.11
N ALA A 101 -9.97 -13.59 14.53
CA ALA A 101 -10.41 -12.21 14.73
C ALA A 101 -10.61 -11.41 13.43
N PHE A 102 -10.39 -12.02 12.26
CA PHE A 102 -10.46 -11.36 10.96
C PHE A 102 -11.60 -11.91 10.11
N GLU A 103 -12.22 -11.02 9.35
CA GLU A 103 -13.19 -11.35 8.30
C GLU A 103 -12.55 -11.05 6.93
N LEU A 104 -12.90 -11.84 5.91
CA LEU A 104 -12.47 -11.55 4.54
C LEU A 104 -13.45 -10.60 3.85
N ASN A 105 -12.92 -9.44 3.48
CA ASN A 105 -13.59 -8.49 2.61
C ASN A 105 -13.23 -8.79 1.15
N VAL A 106 -14.19 -8.62 0.26
CA VAL A 106 -13.98 -8.76 -1.19
C VAL A 106 -14.27 -7.42 -1.84
N LEU A 107 -13.27 -6.89 -2.53
CA LEU A 107 -13.35 -5.61 -3.24
C LEU A 107 -13.09 -5.86 -4.74
N ASP A 108 -13.54 -4.95 -5.57
CA ASP A 108 -13.18 -4.90 -6.98
C ASP A 108 -11.97 -3.99 -7.19
N THR A 109 -11.11 -4.34 -8.14
CA THR A 109 -10.20 -3.36 -8.75
C THR A 109 -11.02 -2.40 -9.63
N GLU A 110 -10.50 -1.20 -9.90
CA GLU A 110 -11.25 -0.22 -10.72
C GLU A 110 -11.53 -0.71 -12.14
N ASP A 111 -10.57 -1.39 -12.74
CA ASP A 111 -10.71 -2.00 -14.06
C ASP A 111 -11.62 -3.26 -14.06
N LYS A 112 -12.05 -3.71 -12.86
CA LYS A 112 -12.90 -4.88 -12.64
C LYS A 112 -12.35 -6.19 -13.21
N THR A 113 -11.04 -6.26 -13.42
CA THR A 113 -10.38 -7.48 -13.92
C THR A 113 -10.06 -8.45 -12.79
N LEU A 114 -9.90 -7.94 -11.57
CA LEU A 114 -9.52 -8.71 -10.39
C LEU A 114 -10.49 -8.47 -9.21
N LYS A 115 -10.67 -9.52 -8.41
CA LYS A 115 -11.21 -9.44 -7.05
C LYS A 115 -10.06 -9.37 -6.06
N VAL A 116 -10.16 -8.47 -5.10
CA VAL A 116 -9.20 -8.28 -4.02
C VAL A 116 -9.79 -8.87 -2.76
N VAL A 117 -9.25 -10.00 -2.32
CA VAL A 117 -9.65 -10.66 -1.08
C VAL A 117 -8.70 -10.24 0.02
N ALA A 118 -9.19 -9.49 1.00
CA ALA A 118 -8.36 -8.91 2.03
C ALA A 118 -8.97 -9.11 3.43
N PRO A 119 -8.19 -9.52 4.43
CA PRO A 119 -8.67 -9.62 5.80
C PRO A 119 -8.83 -8.24 6.42
N ILE A 120 -9.82 -8.13 7.26
CA ILE A 120 -10.07 -6.97 8.12
C ILE A 120 -10.36 -7.43 9.53
N ALA A 121 -9.72 -6.83 10.52
CA ALA A 121 -10.02 -7.14 11.91
C ALA A 121 -11.47 -6.77 12.25
N SER A 122 -12.25 -7.76 12.69
CA SER A 122 -13.69 -7.63 12.97
C SER A 122 -13.97 -6.53 14.00
N LYS A 123 -13.10 -6.37 15.00
CA LYS A 123 -13.19 -5.31 16.01
C LYS A 123 -13.14 -3.91 15.38
N TRP A 124 -12.21 -3.67 14.43
CA TRP A 124 -12.06 -2.36 13.78
C TRP A 124 -13.20 -2.10 12.82
N LYS A 125 -13.59 -3.09 12.03
CA LYS A 125 -14.75 -2.99 11.14
C LYS A 125 -16.03 -2.63 11.91
N SER A 126 -16.29 -3.33 13.01
CA SER A 126 -17.45 -3.07 13.85
C SER A 126 -17.39 -1.69 14.51
N PHE A 127 -16.22 -1.30 15.02
CA PHE A 127 -16.00 0.00 15.64
C PHE A 127 -16.26 1.15 14.66
N PHE A 128 -15.59 1.15 13.51
CA PHE A 128 -15.73 2.24 12.54
C PHE A 128 -17.13 2.32 11.93
N LYS A 129 -17.80 1.18 11.72
CA LYS A 129 -19.19 1.18 11.25
C LYS A 129 -20.20 1.68 12.28
N LYS A 130 -19.93 1.54 13.57
CA LYS A 130 -20.74 2.17 14.63
C LYS A 130 -20.60 3.69 14.61
N MET A 131 -19.38 4.20 14.36
CA MET A 131 -19.14 5.63 14.26
C MET A 131 -19.82 6.24 13.04
N HIS A 132 -19.75 5.54 11.90
CA HIS A 132 -20.38 5.99 10.66
C HIS A 132 -20.76 4.79 9.77
N ALA A 133 -22.07 4.58 9.57
CA ALA A 133 -22.59 3.39 8.88
C ALA A 133 -22.04 3.19 7.45
N ASN A 134 -21.81 4.31 6.73
CA ASN A 134 -21.36 4.32 5.35
C ASN A 134 -19.84 4.59 5.22
N ILE A 135 -19.05 4.24 6.24
CA ILE A 135 -17.61 4.42 6.17
C ILE A 135 -16.98 3.42 5.18
N ASP A 136 -16.16 3.94 4.28
CA ASP A 136 -15.43 3.10 3.33
C ASP A 136 -14.25 2.42 4.03
N ILE A 137 -14.11 1.12 3.78
CA ILE A 137 -13.03 0.30 4.33
C ILE A 137 -12.28 -0.33 3.18
N ILE A 138 -11.03 0.04 3.01
CA ILE A 138 -10.20 -0.26 1.85
C ILE A 138 -8.94 -0.98 2.31
N ASN A 139 -8.49 -1.98 1.54
CA ASN A 139 -7.15 -2.53 1.71
C ASN A 139 -6.14 -1.67 0.94
N TYR A 140 -4.98 -1.39 1.55
CA TYR A 140 -3.96 -0.54 0.96
C TYR A 140 -3.42 -1.07 -0.37
N GLN A 141 -3.30 -2.40 -0.54
CA GLN A 141 -2.82 -2.98 -1.80
C GLN A 141 -3.82 -2.79 -2.95
N ASN A 142 -5.14 -2.69 -2.66
CA ASN A 142 -6.10 -2.32 -3.69
C ASN A 142 -5.88 -0.88 -4.18
N LEU A 143 -5.55 0.05 -3.27
CA LEU A 143 -5.19 1.41 -3.66
C LEU A 143 -3.90 1.44 -4.47
N LEU A 144 -2.86 0.71 -4.01
CA LEU A 144 -1.60 0.61 -4.73
C LEU A 144 -1.80 0.04 -6.13
N TYR A 145 -2.57 -1.05 -6.25
CA TYR A 145 -2.89 -1.65 -7.55
C TYR A 145 -3.47 -0.62 -8.52
N ASN A 146 -4.53 0.08 -8.10
CA ASN A 146 -5.19 1.06 -8.96
C ASN A 146 -4.25 2.20 -9.37
N LEU A 147 -3.40 2.67 -8.46
CA LEU A 147 -2.40 3.70 -8.73
C LEU A 147 -1.36 3.24 -9.76
N VAL A 148 -0.72 2.09 -9.51
CA VAL A 148 0.38 1.62 -10.37
C VAL A 148 -0.15 1.12 -11.72
N GLN A 149 -1.33 0.50 -11.75
CA GLN A 149 -1.99 0.08 -12.98
C GLN A 149 -2.33 1.28 -13.88
N SER A 150 -2.79 2.38 -13.30
CA SER A 150 -3.09 3.60 -14.06
C SER A 150 -1.84 4.20 -14.72
N HIS A 151 -0.67 4.06 -14.08
CA HIS A 151 0.61 4.45 -14.64
C HIS A 151 1.09 3.44 -15.69
N SER A 152 1.07 2.16 -15.37
CA SER A 152 1.64 1.09 -16.17
C SER A 152 0.94 0.90 -17.52
N LYS A 153 -0.38 1.08 -17.58
CA LYS A 153 -1.16 0.89 -18.83
C LYS A 153 -0.72 1.77 -20.01
N THR A 154 0.02 2.84 -19.74
CA THR A 154 0.53 3.77 -20.76
C THR A 154 1.95 3.45 -21.22
N GLN A 155 2.59 2.45 -20.62
CA GLN A 155 3.98 2.10 -20.86
C GLN A 155 4.10 0.88 -21.79
N THR A 156 5.25 0.74 -22.41
CA THR A 156 5.55 -0.36 -23.34
C THR A 156 6.51 -1.40 -22.77
N SER A 157 7.27 -1.04 -21.72
CA SER A 157 8.17 -1.93 -20.99
C SER A 157 7.43 -2.61 -19.83
N LYS A 158 7.97 -3.72 -19.32
CA LYS A 158 7.55 -4.27 -18.04
C LYS A 158 7.98 -3.33 -16.92
N GLN A 159 7.17 -3.26 -15.87
CA GLN A 159 7.38 -2.35 -14.76
C GLN A 159 7.25 -3.07 -13.43
N LEU A 160 8.29 -2.97 -12.61
CA LEU A 160 8.33 -3.49 -11.26
C LEU A 160 8.20 -2.33 -10.27
N PHE A 161 7.11 -2.32 -9.51
CA PHE A 161 6.84 -1.31 -8.49
C PHE A 161 7.16 -1.86 -7.11
N VAL A 162 7.86 -1.08 -6.31
CA VAL A 162 8.28 -1.39 -4.95
C VAL A 162 7.65 -0.40 -3.99
N HIS A 163 6.84 -0.89 -3.05
CA HIS A 163 6.30 -0.10 -1.95
C HIS A 163 6.96 -0.54 -0.64
N LEU A 164 7.83 0.32 -0.09
CA LEU A 164 8.52 0.07 1.17
C LEU A 164 7.62 0.44 2.36
N GLN A 165 7.62 -0.43 3.36
CA GLN A 165 6.95 -0.23 4.64
C GLN A 165 7.89 -0.59 5.79
N ASN A 166 7.52 -0.22 7.02
CA ASN A 166 8.24 -0.69 8.20
C ASN A 166 8.10 -2.21 8.34
N GLY A 167 9.22 -2.93 8.26
CA GLY A 167 9.27 -4.39 8.40
C GLY A 167 8.77 -5.21 7.20
N ALA A 168 8.37 -4.56 6.09
CA ALA A 168 7.89 -5.25 4.89
C ALA A 168 8.05 -4.41 3.62
N PHE A 169 7.88 -5.06 2.47
CA PHE A 169 7.69 -4.35 1.20
C PHE A 169 6.77 -5.14 0.27
N ASP A 170 6.07 -4.41 -0.59
CA ASP A 170 5.21 -4.99 -1.62
C ASP A 170 5.87 -4.86 -2.98
N LEU A 171 5.71 -5.88 -3.81
CA LEU A 171 6.07 -5.87 -5.22
C LEU A 171 4.84 -6.02 -6.09
N PHE A 172 4.78 -5.23 -7.16
CA PHE A 172 3.81 -5.36 -8.24
C PHE A 172 4.56 -5.35 -9.56
N LEU A 173 4.45 -6.43 -10.36
CA LEU A 173 4.98 -6.46 -11.71
C LEU A 173 3.84 -6.35 -12.71
N PHE A 174 3.96 -5.39 -13.61
CA PHE A 174 3.01 -5.16 -14.69
C PHE A 174 3.67 -5.31 -16.07
N ASP A 175 2.84 -5.72 -17.04
CA ASP A 175 3.11 -5.62 -18.46
C ASP A 175 1.92 -4.86 -19.10
N GLY A 176 2.14 -3.58 -19.39
CA GLY A 176 1.05 -2.67 -19.71
C GLY A 176 0.00 -2.63 -18.60
N ALA A 177 -1.26 -2.94 -18.92
CA ALA A 177 -2.36 -2.98 -17.96
C ALA A 177 -2.43 -4.28 -17.14
N ASN A 178 -1.65 -5.32 -17.49
CA ASN A 178 -1.79 -6.65 -16.93
C ASN A 178 -0.88 -6.82 -15.70
N LEU A 179 -1.46 -7.17 -14.55
CA LEU A 179 -0.70 -7.62 -13.38
C LEU A 179 -0.13 -9.01 -13.64
N LEU A 180 1.19 -9.15 -13.64
CA LEU A 180 1.89 -10.42 -13.80
C LEU A 180 2.26 -11.05 -12.47
N PHE A 181 2.55 -10.22 -11.46
CA PHE A 181 2.98 -10.69 -10.15
C PHE A 181 2.65 -9.65 -9.07
N ASN A 182 2.20 -10.12 -7.93
CA ASN A 182 2.11 -9.35 -6.70
C ASN A 182 2.48 -10.23 -5.51
N ASN A 183 3.29 -9.71 -4.62
CA ASN A 183 3.57 -10.33 -3.33
C ASN A 183 4.06 -9.29 -2.31
N ARG A 184 3.89 -9.63 -1.02
CA ARG A 184 4.46 -8.91 0.12
C ARG A 184 5.54 -9.76 0.77
N PHE A 185 6.69 -9.17 1.03
CA PHE A 185 7.82 -9.80 1.69
C PHE A 185 8.10 -9.10 3.02
N ALA A 186 8.37 -9.89 4.06
CA ALA A 186 8.94 -9.36 5.29
C ALA A 186 10.40 -8.97 5.04
N GLN A 187 10.85 -7.87 5.64
CA GLN A 187 12.23 -7.43 5.58
C GLN A 187 12.63 -6.77 6.90
N ASN A 188 13.85 -7.05 7.36
CA ASN A 188 14.39 -6.50 8.59
C ASN A 188 15.59 -5.57 8.32
N ASN A 189 16.15 -5.62 7.12
CA ASN A 189 17.30 -4.86 6.68
C ASN A 189 17.39 -4.82 5.15
N VAL A 190 18.34 -4.03 4.66
CA VAL A 190 18.58 -3.84 3.21
C VAL A 190 18.96 -5.14 2.51
N ASP A 191 19.77 -5.99 3.13
CA ASP A 191 20.25 -7.24 2.51
C ASP A 191 19.09 -8.21 2.26
N THR A 192 18.19 -8.36 3.24
CA THR A 192 16.98 -9.19 3.10
C THR A 192 16.06 -8.64 2.01
N PHE A 193 15.90 -7.31 1.95
CA PHE A 193 15.14 -6.66 0.90
C PHE A 193 15.75 -6.94 -0.49
N LEU A 194 17.05 -6.68 -0.67
CA LEU A 194 17.74 -6.90 -1.95
C LEU A 194 17.66 -8.35 -2.39
N TYR A 195 17.85 -9.30 -1.44
CA TYR A 195 17.72 -10.72 -1.70
C TYR A 195 16.36 -11.05 -2.32
N PHE A 196 15.26 -10.69 -1.68
CA PHE A 196 13.92 -11.01 -2.20
C PHE A 196 13.58 -10.27 -3.48
N LEU A 197 13.97 -9.00 -3.61
CA LEU A 197 13.77 -8.23 -4.84
C LEU A 197 14.42 -8.91 -6.03
N PHE A 198 15.74 -9.23 -5.93
CA PHE A 198 16.46 -9.85 -7.04
C PHE A 198 16.13 -11.32 -7.24
N TYR A 199 15.73 -12.04 -6.18
CA TYR A 199 15.16 -13.38 -6.31
C TYR A 199 13.89 -13.38 -7.19
N VAL A 200 13.01 -12.39 -7.04
CA VAL A 200 11.83 -12.23 -7.90
C VAL A 200 12.24 -11.88 -9.33
N VAL A 201 13.18 -10.96 -9.52
CA VAL A 201 13.71 -10.58 -10.85
C VAL A 201 14.26 -11.80 -11.59
N GLU A 202 15.07 -12.63 -10.91
CA GLU A 202 15.66 -13.84 -11.46
C GLU A 202 14.60 -14.92 -11.74
N THR A 203 13.71 -15.18 -10.78
CA THR A 203 12.65 -16.21 -10.91
C THR A 203 11.71 -15.92 -12.06
N LEU A 204 11.34 -14.65 -12.25
CA LEU A 204 10.49 -14.21 -13.35
C LEU A 204 11.27 -13.93 -14.65
N LYS A 205 12.58 -14.17 -14.64
CA LYS A 205 13.48 -13.99 -15.80
C LYS A 205 13.35 -12.60 -16.41
N LEU A 206 13.31 -11.58 -15.57
CA LEU A 206 13.30 -10.21 -16.03
C LEU A 206 14.71 -9.83 -16.52
N ASP A 207 14.80 -9.37 -17.75
CA ASP A 207 16.02 -8.81 -18.29
C ASP A 207 16.29 -7.46 -17.62
N GLN A 208 17.44 -7.30 -16.97
CA GLN A 208 17.79 -6.12 -16.19
C GLN A 208 17.78 -4.82 -17.00
N ASP A 209 18.00 -4.90 -18.30
CA ASP A 209 17.98 -3.74 -19.20
C ASP A 209 16.60 -3.51 -19.85
N ALA A 210 15.62 -4.43 -19.63
CA ALA A 210 14.34 -4.43 -20.33
C ALA A 210 13.13 -4.17 -19.43
N PHE A 211 13.32 -3.86 -18.15
CA PHE A 211 12.24 -3.41 -17.28
C PHE A 211 12.61 -2.15 -16.51
N ASP A 212 11.59 -1.37 -16.16
CA ASP A 212 11.73 -0.21 -15.29
C ASP A 212 11.40 -0.59 -13.85
N LEU A 213 12.19 -0.11 -12.88
CA LEU A 213 11.95 -0.29 -11.46
C LEU A 213 11.52 1.04 -10.83
N TYR A 214 10.36 1.03 -10.20
CA TYR A 214 9.78 2.21 -9.55
C TYR A 214 9.67 2.01 -8.04
N PHE A 215 10.25 2.91 -7.27
CA PHE A 215 9.87 3.07 -5.87
C PHE A 215 8.66 3.99 -5.73
N LEU A 216 7.70 3.58 -4.90
CA LEU A 216 6.53 4.37 -4.58
C LEU A 216 6.84 5.28 -3.40
N GLY A 217 7.08 6.56 -3.70
CA GLY A 217 7.61 7.53 -2.76
C GLY A 217 9.14 7.52 -2.65
N LYS A 218 9.68 8.58 -2.06
CA LYS A 218 11.11 8.71 -1.73
C LYS A 218 11.25 9.31 -0.34
N TYR A 219 11.81 8.54 0.60
CA TYR A 219 11.89 8.89 2.01
C TYR A 219 13.31 8.67 2.54
N ASP A 220 13.80 9.59 3.35
CA ASP A 220 15.16 9.54 3.89
C ASP A 220 15.44 8.27 4.70
N SER A 221 14.43 7.75 5.38
CA SER A 221 14.54 6.48 6.13
C SER A 221 14.85 5.26 5.26
N TYR A 222 14.62 5.35 3.94
CA TYR A 222 14.85 4.26 3.00
C TYR A 222 16.01 4.53 2.01
N ASN A 223 16.84 5.55 2.24
CA ASN A 223 17.97 5.85 1.36
C ASN A 223 18.89 4.66 1.13
N ALA A 224 19.21 3.89 2.18
CA ALA A 224 20.05 2.70 2.05
C ALA A 224 19.45 1.62 1.13
N TYR A 225 18.13 1.52 1.03
CA TYR A 225 17.42 0.60 0.14
C TYR A 225 17.53 1.07 -1.32
N TYR A 226 17.36 2.36 -1.56
CA TYR A 226 17.48 2.97 -2.90
C TYR A 226 18.91 2.83 -3.42
N ASP A 227 19.91 3.16 -2.58
CA ASP A 227 21.33 3.05 -2.91
C ASP A 227 21.69 1.58 -3.20
N GLY A 228 21.18 0.63 -2.38
CA GLY A 228 21.38 -0.80 -2.60
C GLY A 228 20.89 -1.25 -3.97
N VAL A 229 19.68 -0.84 -4.39
CA VAL A 229 19.15 -1.20 -5.71
C VAL A 229 19.91 -0.53 -6.83
N SER A 230 20.30 0.73 -6.68
CA SER A 230 21.01 1.50 -7.73
C SER A 230 22.37 0.91 -8.11
N ASN A 231 22.96 0.08 -7.25
CA ASN A 231 24.19 -0.64 -7.56
C ASN A 231 23.98 -1.79 -8.55
N PHE A 232 22.76 -2.27 -8.73
CA PHE A 232 22.45 -3.45 -9.56
C PHE A 232 21.46 -3.18 -10.68
N HIS A 233 20.74 -2.04 -10.65
CA HIS A 233 19.73 -1.71 -11.65
C HIS A 233 19.80 -0.25 -12.07
N ASN A 234 19.95 -0.01 -13.39
CA ASN A 234 20.19 1.32 -13.93
C ASN A 234 18.89 2.12 -14.18
N ASN A 235 17.78 1.45 -14.44
CA ASN A 235 16.49 2.07 -14.77
C ASN A 235 15.61 2.28 -13.52
N LEU A 236 16.19 2.90 -12.48
CA LEU A 236 15.52 3.19 -11.22
C LEU A 236 14.81 4.53 -11.27
N GLN A 237 13.52 4.53 -10.92
CA GLN A 237 12.69 5.72 -10.89
C GLN A 237 11.89 5.81 -9.58
N TYR A 238 11.30 6.99 -9.35
CA TYR A 238 10.45 7.24 -8.18
C TYR A 238 9.11 7.81 -8.65
N LEU A 239 8.02 7.26 -8.13
CA LEU A 239 6.67 7.78 -8.34
C LEU A 239 6.13 8.40 -7.06
N PHE A 240 5.28 9.41 -7.21
CA PHE A 240 4.58 10.07 -6.09
C PHE A 240 5.54 10.71 -5.07
N VAL A 241 6.61 11.33 -5.56
CA VAL A 241 7.55 12.10 -4.73
C VAL A 241 6.98 13.49 -4.50
N ASP A 242 6.80 13.86 -3.24
CA ASP A 242 6.52 15.24 -2.85
C ASP A 242 7.83 15.94 -2.49
N ASP A 243 8.23 16.90 -3.30
CA ASP A 243 9.50 17.64 -3.11
C ASP A 243 9.54 18.47 -1.80
N GLN A 244 8.40 18.67 -1.13
CA GLN A 244 8.31 19.52 0.05
C GLN A 244 8.28 18.77 1.40
N LYS A 245 8.18 17.44 1.42
CA LYS A 245 7.89 16.67 2.65
C LYS A 245 8.84 15.49 2.94
N ASN A 246 10.05 15.51 2.47
CA ASN A 246 11.02 14.40 2.63
C ASN A 246 11.46 14.08 4.07
N THR A 247 10.91 14.72 5.10
CA THR A 247 11.52 14.71 6.45
C THR A 247 10.71 14.02 7.53
N THR A 248 9.59 13.37 7.24
CA THR A 248 8.75 12.81 8.30
C THR A 248 8.81 11.29 8.37
N PRO A 249 9.10 10.70 9.53
CA PRO A 249 9.10 9.26 9.75
C PRO A 249 7.66 8.75 9.94
N ALA A 250 6.86 8.78 8.90
CA ALA A 250 5.55 8.15 8.96
C ALA A 250 5.69 6.63 8.74
N PRO A 251 4.93 5.79 9.45
CA PRO A 251 5.02 4.33 9.31
C PRO A 251 4.54 3.80 7.96
N ALA A 252 3.74 4.56 7.24
CA ALA A 252 3.40 4.32 5.83
C ALA A 252 3.44 5.65 5.07
N PRO A 253 4.61 6.08 4.73
CA PRO A 253 4.86 7.44 4.24
C PRO A 253 4.06 7.78 3.00
N PHE A 254 3.85 6.80 2.12
CA PHE A 254 3.24 7.02 0.81
C PHE A 254 1.82 7.62 0.86
N PHE A 255 0.98 7.15 1.80
CA PHE A 255 -0.39 7.66 1.95
C PHE A 255 -0.52 8.79 2.97
N CYS A 256 0.50 9.01 3.81
CA CYS A 256 0.54 10.10 4.78
C CYS A 256 1.22 11.37 4.25
N SER A 257 1.81 11.33 3.05
CA SER A 257 2.66 12.42 2.52
C SER A 257 1.97 13.30 1.47
N HIS A 258 0.66 13.37 1.47
CA HIS A 258 -0.11 14.25 0.54
C HIS A 258 -0.84 15.37 1.26
#